data_5d6f4c0579a6f76511241d158aa0168a
#
_entry.id   5d6f4c0579a6f76511241d158aa0168a
#
_cell.length_a   1.000
_cell.length_b   1.000
_cell.length_c   1.000
_cell.angle_alpha   90.00
_cell.angle_beta   90.00
_cell.angle_gamma   90.00
#
_symmetry.space_group_name_H-M   'P 1'
#
loop_
_entity.id
_entity.type
_entity.pdbx_description
1 polymer ?
#
loop_
_entity_poly.entity_id
_entity_poly.type
_entity_poly.pdbx_seq_one_letter_code
_entity_poly.pdbx_strand_id
1 'polypeptide(L)' 'PESNEAKEIRRLNQLLNEKDKEIAFLKKAAAFFAKEID' A
#
# COMPACT_ATOMS: atom_id res chain seq x y z
N PRO A 1 -6.20 25.63 14.23
CA PRO A 1 -5.09 24.94 13.59
C PRO A 1 -5.06 23.47 13.96
N GLU A 2 -4.55 22.69 13.04
CA GLU A 2 -4.50 21.25 13.18
C GLU A 2 -3.39 20.83 14.15
N SER A 3 -3.68 19.86 15.00
CA SER A 3 -2.68 19.36 15.94
C SER A 3 -1.61 18.56 15.19
N ASN A 4 -0.45 18.41 15.85
CA ASN A 4 0.62 17.59 15.29
C ASN A 4 0.18 16.13 15.16
N GLU A 5 -0.63 15.67 16.10
CA GLU A 5 -1.14 14.30 16.08
C GLU A 5 -2.07 14.07 14.88
N ALA A 6 -2.92 15.05 14.60
CA ALA A 6 -3.82 14.94 13.46
C ALA A 6 -3.03 14.89 12.14
N LYS A 7 -1.98 15.70 12.04
CA LYS A 7 -1.12 15.69 10.86
C LYS A 7 -0.43 14.35 10.71
N GLU A 8 0.04 13.78 11.80
CA GLU A 8 0.73 12.50 11.81
C GLU A 8 -0.22 11.38 11.38
N ILE A 9 -1.44 11.39 11.88
CA ILE A 9 -2.42 10.37 11.53
C ILE A 9 -2.73 10.44 10.03
N ARG A 10 -2.89 11.65 9.51
CA ARG A 10 -3.17 11.82 8.08
C ARG A 10 -2.02 11.31 7.23
N ARG A 11 -0.80 11.61 7.62
CA ARG A 11 0.39 11.16 6.92
C ARG A 11 0.49 9.63 6.92
N LEU A 12 0.24 9.02 8.07
CA LEU A 12 0.28 7.57 8.20
C LEU A 12 -0.81 6.90 7.38
N ASN A 13 -2.01 7.47 7.38
CA ASN A 13 -3.11 6.93 6.57
C ASN A 13 -2.77 6.98 5.09
N GLN A 14 -2.16 8.07 4.64
CA GLN A 14 -1.73 8.18 3.26
C GLN A 14 -0.67 7.14 2.91
N LEU A 15 0.28 6.95 3.82
CA LEU A 15 1.32 5.96 3.63
C LEU A 15 0.75 4.55 3.57
N LEU A 16 -0.19 4.24 4.45
CA LEU A 16 -0.85 2.94 4.44
C LEU A 16 -1.59 2.71 3.12
N ASN A 17 -2.25 3.73 2.61
CA ASN A 17 -2.95 3.64 1.35
C ASN A 17 -1.99 3.33 0.20
N GLU A 18 -0.83 3.98 0.20
CA GLU A 18 0.20 3.74 -0.81
C GLU A 18 0.75 2.32 -0.72
N LYS A 19 1.00 1.85 0.51
CA LYS A 19 1.51 0.49 0.70
C LYS A 19 0.48 -0.56 0.31
N ASP A 20 -0.78 -0.26 0.55
CA ASP A 20 -1.87 -1.14 0.15
C ASP A 20 -1.89 -1.33 -1.37
N LYS A 21 -1.69 -0.24 -2.10
CA LYS A 21 -1.62 -0.30 -3.57
C LYS A 21 -0.41 -1.11 -4.04
N GLU A 22 0.72 -0.95 -3.36
CA GLU A 22 1.93 -1.70 -3.68
C GLU A 22 1.72 -3.19 -3.46
N ILE A 23 1.06 -3.54 -2.36
CA ILE A 23 0.77 -4.94 -2.05
C ILE A 23 -0.16 -5.53 -3.10
N ALA A 24 -1.18 -4.80 -3.50
CA ALA A 24 -2.10 -5.26 -4.52
C ALA A 24 -1.38 -5.50 -5.84
N PHE A 25 -0.49 -4.60 -6.20
CA PHE A 25 0.32 -4.74 -7.41
C PHE A 25 1.22 -5.98 -7.33
N LEU A 26 1.87 -6.17 -6.20
CA LEU A 26 2.75 -7.31 -6.01
C LEU A 26 2.00 -8.63 -6.04
N LYS A 27 0.78 -8.66 -5.52
CA LYS A 27 -0.06 -9.85 -5.57
C LYS A 27 -0.40 -10.21 -7.01
N LYS A 28 -0.71 -9.22 -7.81
CA LYS A 28 -0.99 -9.46 -9.23
C LYS A 28 0.24 -9.98 -9.96
N ALA A 29 1.40 -9.40 -9.68
CA ALA A 29 2.64 -9.84 -10.28
C ALA A 29 2.97 -11.27 -9.86
N ALA A 30 2.78 -11.59 -8.58
CA ALA A 30 3.03 -12.94 -8.09
C ALA A 30 2.14 -13.96 -8.76
N ALA A 31 0.87 -13.63 -8.94
CA ALA A 31 -0.07 -14.52 -9.62
C ALA A 31 0.32 -14.73 -11.07
N PHE A 32 0.79 -13.68 -11.71
CA PHE A 32 1.24 -13.77 -13.10
C PHE A 32 2.44 -14.71 -13.24
N PHE A 33 3.42 -14.55 -12.35
CA PHE A 33 4.60 -15.42 -12.38
C PHE A 33 4.26 -16.85 -12.02
N ALA A 34 3.38 -17.05 -11.07
CA ALA A 34 2.96 -18.39 -10.67
C ALA A 34 2.29 -19.12 -11.83
N LYS A 35 1.52 -18.40 -12.63
CA LYS A 35 0.86 -18.97 -13.80
C LYS A 35 1.88 -19.43 -14.85
N GLU A 36 3.00 -18.72 -14.96
CA GLU A 36 4.00 -19.05 -15.97
C GLU A 36 4.89 -20.22 -15.58
N ILE A 37 5.02 -20.48 -14.30
CA ILE A 37 5.87 -21.55 -13.79
C ILE A 37 5.27 -22.93 -14.08
N ASP A 38 4.00 -22.96 -14.25
CA ASP A 38 3.24 -24.21 -14.47
C ASP A 38 3.54 -24.89 -15.84
#